data_71256fc11e1d3b0137994dc1818c7062
#
_entry.id   71256fc11e1d3b0137994dc1818c7062
#
_cell.length_a   1.000
_cell.length_b   1.000
_cell.length_c   1.000
_cell.angle_alpha   90.00
_cell.angle_beta   90.00
_cell.angle_gamma   90.00
#
_symmetry.space_group_name_H-M   'P 1'
#
loop_
_entity.id
_entity.type
_entity.pdbx_description
1 polymer ?
#
loop_
_entity_poly.entity_id
_entity_poly.type
_entity_poly.pdbx_seq_one_letter_code
_entity_poly.pdbx_strand_id
1 'polypeptide(L)'
;MDDRAALLNQLKIDRSQDDPDDEGRPWLKWLIAVVVLALIGAGVWLYLKPPPGMAVTVASARPASSGGPAGGSLLDAAGYVVARRAATVSSKITGLVTEVLIEEGSRVEANQIVARLDDTNIRASLEQSRAQYDAAKAQAAQVRVNVANAERDVVRRKGLVAQKFISVAELDTAQTTLDSLRASLLTAERNVAVAARAVDVAQRSYDDTTVRAPFAGVITVKAAQVGEIVSPLSAGGGFTRTGIGTVVDMDSLEVEVDVNENFINRVKSGQPAIIKLNAYPDWSIPASVIAVIPTADRTKATVKVRVAFKERDDRVLPEMGARVSFLSDAPAAGAAAPTGVIVPAAAVLGSGEKGAVFLLKGDIVERRAVKLGAKNGADQTVIAGLNPGDRVVIGDLPKLKDGDQVRIAKPADGAAN
;
A
#
# COMPACT_ATOMS: atom_id res chain seq x y z
N MET A 1 -101.68 -37.44 -10.47
CA MET A 1 -102.46 -37.58 -11.66
C MET A 1 -101.52 -38.06 -12.74
N ASP A 2 -101.53 -39.34 -12.84
CA ASP A 2 -101.89 -40.18 -13.96
C ASP A 2 -100.74 -40.21 -15.01
N ASP A 3 -100.22 -41.28 -15.49
CA ASP A 3 -100.60 -42.72 -15.48
C ASP A 3 -99.32 -43.44 -15.96
N ARG A 4 -98.82 -44.39 -15.36
CA ARG A 4 -99.14 -45.81 -15.38
C ARG A 4 -99.95 -46.19 -16.61
N ALA A 5 -99.29 -46.53 -17.66
CA ALA A 5 -99.80 -47.55 -18.57
C ALA A 5 -98.92 -47.56 -19.85
N ALA A 6 -98.00 -48.39 -19.90
CA ALA A 6 -97.66 -49.24 -21.03
C ALA A 6 -96.46 -50.11 -20.78
N LEU A 7 -96.41 -50.70 -19.63
CA LEU A 7 -95.82 -52.04 -19.53
C LEU A 7 -96.73 -53.01 -20.34
N LEU A 8 -96.04 -53.86 -21.00
CA LEU A 8 -96.70 -55.04 -21.63
C LEU A 8 -97.13 -54.83 -23.09
N ASN A 9 -96.21 -55.07 -23.95
CA ASN A 9 -96.43 -55.87 -25.15
C ASN A 9 -95.05 -55.99 -25.86
N GLN A 10 -94.48 -57.03 -26.13
CA GLN A 10 -94.82 -58.48 -26.00
C GLN A 10 -93.56 -59.24 -26.34
N LEU A 11 -93.35 -60.17 -25.51
CA LEU A 11 -92.78 -61.42 -25.93
C LEU A 11 -93.39 -61.92 -27.20
N LYS A 12 -92.60 -62.07 -28.23
CA LYS A 12 -92.87 -63.09 -29.21
C LYS A 12 -91.56 -63.66 -29.75
N ILE A 13 -91.33 -64.85 -29.36
CA ILE A 13 -90.41 -65.79 -29.96
C ILE A 13 -90.96 -66.20 -31.30
N ASP A 14 -90.12 -66.14 -32.34
CA ASP A 14 -90.31 -67.09 -33.46
C ASP A 14 -88.91 -67.60 -33.93
N ARG A 15 -88.90 -68.92 -34.02
CA ARG A 15 -87.83 -69.76 -34.53
C ARG A 15 -88.05 -70.04 -35.99
N SER A 16 -87.04 -69.90 -36.80
CA SER A 16 -86.75 -70.83 -37.88
C SER A 16 -85.38 -70.50 -38.46
N GLN A 17 -84.36 -71.31 -38.19
CA GLN A 17 -83.72 -72.21 -39.10
C GLN A 17 -83.52 -71.67 -40.53
N ASP A 18 -82.21 -71.36 -40.87
CA ASP A 18 -81.44 -72.21 -41.79
C ASP A 18 -80.01 -71.64 -41.97
N ASP A 19 -79.02 -72.50 -41.76
CA ASP A 19 -77.68 -72.41 -42.39
C ASP A 19 -77.86 -72.57 -43.92
N PRO A 20 -76.88 -72.28 -44.80
CA PRO A 20 -75.41 -72.38 -44.64
C PRO A 20 -74.58 -71.31 -45.41
N ASP A 21 -73.34 -71.38 -45.24
CA ASP A 21 -72.19 -71.28 -46.16
C ASP A 21 -71.10 -70.34 -45.74
N ASP A 22 -70.02 -70.99 -45.41
CA ASP A 22 -68.64 -70.69 -45.24
C ASP A 22 -68.06 -69.89 -46.43
N GLU A 23 -67.69 -68.58 -46.20
CA GLU A 23 -66.65 -67.98 -47.01
C GLU A 23 -65.66 -67.28 -46.10
N GLY A 24 -64.58 -68.03 -45.87
CA GLY A 24 -63.39 -67.53 -45.13
C GLY A 24 -62.83 -66.26 -45.72
N ARG A 25 -62.88 -65.17 -44.94
CA ARG A 25 -62.13 -63.92 -45.22
C ARG A 25 -60.70 -64.09 -44.85
N PRO A 26 -59.77 -64.32 -45.76
CA PRO A 26 -58.35 -64.55 -45.46
C PRO A 26 -57.64 -63.30 -44.91
N TRP A 27 -58.16 -62.11 -45.05
CA TRP A 27 -57.62 -60.87 -44.60
C TRP A 27 -57.65 -60.70 -43.07
N LEU A 28 -58.57 -61.31 -42.38
CA LEU A 28 -58.69 -61.23 -40.93
C LEU A 28 -57.53 -61.98 -40.22
N LYS A 29 -57.11 -63.08 -40.83
CA LYS A 29 -55.97 -63.83 -40.34
C LYS A 29 -54.65 -63.00 -40.49
N TRP A 30 -54.58 -62.24 -41.57
CA TRP A 30 -53.42 -61.32 -41.78
C TRP A 30 -53.50 -60.13 -40.82
N LEU A 31 -54.66 -59.59 -40.49
CA LEU A 31 -54.83 -58.52 -39.53
C LEU A 31 -54.43 -58.94 -38.11
N ILE A 32 -54.83 -60.14 -37.69
CA ILE A 32 -54.40 -60.74 -36.43
C ILE A 32 -52.92 -60.96 -36.39
N ALA A 33 -52.32 -61.45 -37.47
CA ALA A 33 -50.88 -61.67 -37.54
C ALA A 33 -50.07 -60.32 -37.42
N VAL A 34 -50.55 -59.22 -38.07
CA VAL A 34 -49.99 -57.92 -37.99
C VAL A 34 -50.11 -57.30 -36.56
N VAL A 35 -51.27 -57.49 -35.93
CA VAL A 35 -51.52 -57.05 -34.54
C VAL A 35 -50.58 -57.80 -33.55
N VAL A 36 -50.47 -59.12 -33.74
CA VAL A 36 -49.55 -59.91 -32.89
C VAL A 36 -48.12 -59.50 -33.11
N LEU A 37 -47.71 -59.24 -34.36
CA LEU A 37 -46.34 -58.78 -34.67
C LEU A 37 -46.08 -57.39 -34.14
N ALA A 38 -47.08 -56.47 -34.18
CA ALA A 38 -47.04 -55.15 -33.59
C ALA A 38 -46.92 -55.20 -32.04
N LEU A 39 -47.64 -56.10 -31.39
CA LEU A 39 -47.56 -56.32 -29.95
C LEU A 39 -46.24 -56.92 -29.52
N ILE A 40 -45.70 -57.86 -30.30
CA ILE A 40 -44.33 -58.42 -30.08
C ILE A 40 -43.32 -57.31 -30.30
N GLY A 41 -43.42 -56.50 -31.35
CA GLY A 41 -42.55 -55.37 -31.64
C GLY A 41 -42.62 -54.31 -30.52
N ALA A 42 -43.80 -54.00 -30.03
CA ALA A 42 -44.01 -53.09 -28.90
C ALA A 42 -43.45 -53.68 -27.61
N GLY A 43 -43.62 -54.98 -27.37
CA GLY A 43 -43.03 -55.68 -26.21
C GLY A 43 -41.49 -55.68 -26.23
N VAL A 44 -40.89 -55.96 -27.38
CA VAL A 44 -39.46 -55.91 -27.58
C VAL A 44 -38.92 -54.48 -27.46
N TRP A 45 -39.66 -53.50 -27.98
CA TRP A 45 -39.28 -52.08 -27.86
C TRP A 45 -39.39 -51.59 -26.40
N LEU A 46 -40.39 -52.02 -25.61
CA LEU A 46 -40.51 -51.73 -24.20
C LEU A 46 -39.44 -52.43 -23.36
N TYR A 47 -39.03 -53.66 -23.76
CA TYR A 47 -37.99 -54.43 -23.07
C TYR A 47 -36.58 -53.91 -23.37
N LEU A 48 -36.38 -53.30 -24.55
CA LEU A 48 -35.10 -52.69 -24.95
C LEU A 48 -35.00 -51.22 -24.54
N LYS A 49 -36.02 -50.61 -23.95
CA LYS A 49 -35.87 -49.27 -23.36
C LYS A 49 -35.01 -49.37 -22.12
N PRO A 50 -33.80 -48.67 -22.10
CA PRO A 50 -33.01 -48.64 -20.91
C PRO A 50 -33.80 -47.94 -19.78
N PRO A 51 -33.67 -48.38 -18.53
CA PRO A 51 -34.37 -47.78 -17.39
C PRO A 51 -34.02 -46.29 -17.33
N PRO A 52 -34.96 -45.42 -16.91
CA PRO A 52 -34.73 -43.99 -16.84
C PRO A 52 -33.55 -43.72 -15.87
N GLY A 53 -32.44 -43.28 -16.44
CA GLY A 53 -31.22 -42.96 -15.67
C GLY A 53 -31.54 -41.98 -14.55
N MET A 54 -30.96 -42.18 -13.39
CA MET A 54 -31.13 -41.33 -12.21
C MET A 54 -30.66 -39.90 -12.54
N ALA A 55 -31.48 -38.89 -12.23
CA ALA A 55 -31.12 -37.48 -12.45
C ALA A 55 -30.04 -37.06 -11.47
N VAL A 56 -28.88 -36.61 -11.98
CA VAL A 56 -27.76 -36.16 -11.18
C VAL A 56 -27.28 -34.76 -11.59
N THR A 57 -26.82 -34.02 -10.62
CA THR A 57 -26.16 -32.72 -10.86
C THR A 57 -24.64 -32.98 -11.01
N VAL A 58 -24.01 -32.26 -11.92
CA VAL A 58 -22.55 -32.39 -12.15
C VAL A 58 -21.84 -31.09 -11.89
N ALA A 59 -20.63 -31.20 -11.31
CA ALA A 59 -19.68 -30.08 -11.23
C ALA A 59 -18.38 -30.46 -11.95
N SER A 60 -17.71 -29.48 -12.51
CA SER A 60 -16.38 -29.65 -13.08
C SER A 60 -15.30 -29.47 -12.00
N ALA A 61 -14.37 -30.39 -11.96
CA ALA A 61 -13.18 -30.29 -11.13
C ALA A 61 -12.31 -29.11 -11.59
N ARG A 62 -12.10 -28.16 -10.70
CA ARG A 62 -11.28 -26.97 -10.97
C ARG A 62 -9.84 -27.24 -10.56
N PRO A 63 -8.82 -26.78 -11.29
CA PRO A 63 -7.46 -26.87 -10.82
C PRO A 63 -7.34 -26.16 -9.47
N ALA A 64 -6.64 -26.74 -8.52
CA ALA A 64 -6.27 -26.07 -7.29
C ALA A 64 -5.21 -25.01 -7.64
N SER A 65 -5.61 -23.96 -8.38
CA SER A 65 -4.77 -22.80 -8.58
C SER A 65 -4.70 -22.07 -7.27
N SER A 66 -3.54 -21.92 -6.72
CA SER A 66 -3.24 -20.93 -5.69
C SER A 66 -3.50 -19.53 -6.28
N GLY A 67 -4.75 -19.15 -6.39
CA GLY A 67 -5.18 -17.80 -6.77
C GLY A 67 -5.10 -16.84 -5.59
N GLY A 68 -3.98 -16.89 -4.88
CA GLY A 68 -3.55 -15.92 -3.90
C GLY A 68 -2.03 -15.80 -4.00
N PRO A 69 -1.42 -14.67 -3.68
CA PRO A 69 0.03 -14.57 -3.61
C PRO A 69 0.54 -15.71 -2.73
N ALA A 70 1.59 -16.42 -3.21
CA ALA A 70 2.23 -17.53 -2.52
C ALA A 70 2.81 -17.05 -1.17
N GLY A 71 2.01 -17.13 -0.12
CA GLY A 71 2.27 -16.64 1.22
C GLY A 71 0.94 -16.21 1.80
N GLY A 72 0.31 -17.07 2.61
CA GLY A 72 -0.89 -16.71 3.35
C GLY A 72 -0.62 -15.43 4.17
N SER A 73 -1.53 -14.47 4.17
CA SER A 73 -1.46 -13.32 5.07
C SER A 73 -1.38 -13.87 6.49
N LEU A 74 -0.28 -13.56 7.16
CA LEU A 74 -0.05 -13.92 8.55
C LEU A 74 -0.85 -13.02 9.48
N LEU A 75 -1.01 -11.76 9.08
CA LEU A 75 -1.63 -10.69 9.85
C LEU A 75 -1.96 -9.54 8.92
N ASP A 76 -3.15 -8.96 9.10
CA ASP A 76 -3.56 -7.71 8.48
C ASP A 76 -3.65 -6.62 9.55
N ALA A 77 -3.09 -5.46 9.27
CA ALA A 77 -3.14 -4.31 10.16
C ALA A 77 -3.42 -3.03 9.37
N ALA A 78 -4.07 -2.08 10.02
CA ALA A 78 -4.35 -0.77 9.45
C ALA A 78 -3.26 0.24 9.81
N GLY A 79 -3.03 1.20 8.94
CA GLY A 79 -2.05 2.25 9.14
C GLY A 79 -2.29 3.43 8.21
N TYR A 80 -1.35 4.36 8.21
CA TYR A 80 -1.38 5.55 7.38
C TYR A 80 -0.04 5.73 6.66
N VAL A 81 -0.11 6.32 5.47
CA VAL A 81 1.07 6.77 4.74
C VAL A 81 1.63 7.99 5.45
N VAL A 82 2.88 7.92 5.84
CA VAL A 82 3.60 9.03 6.48
C VAL A 82 4.89 9.31 5.71
N ALA A 83 5.31 10.56 5.72
CA ALA A 83 6.61 10.89 5.17
C ALA A 83 7.69 10.73 6.25
N ARG A 84 8.75 10.02 5.93
CA ARG A 84 9.91 9.89 6.82
C ARG A 84 10.54 11.24 7.13
N ARG A 85 10.56 12.16 6.14
CA ARG A 85 11.04 13.52 6.28
C ARG A 85 9.90 14.51 6.04
N ALA A 86 9.38 15.04 7.13
CA ALA A 86 8.45 16.15 7.13
C ALA A 86 8.95 17.19 8.13
N ALA A 87 8.93 18.46 7.77
CA ALA A 87 9.35 19.53 8.65
C ALA A 87 8.43 20.75 8.50
N THR A 88 8.00 21.26 9.63
CA THR A 88 7.38 22.58 9.68
C THR A 88 8.50 23.63 9.66
N VAL A 89 8.56 24.37 8.57
CA VAL A 89 9.53 25.46 8.39
C VAL A 89 9.07 26.65 9.21
N SER A 90 9.88 27.09 10.16
CA SER A 90 9.62 28.25 11.00
C SER A 90 10.75 29.28 10.85
N SER A 91 10.48 30.50 11.29
CA SER A 91 11.51 31.53 11.41
C SER A 91 12.42 31.22 12.59
N LYS A 92 13.69 31.65 12.52
CA LYS A 92 14.64 31.62 13.64
C LYS A 92 14.54 32.85 14.54
N ILE A 93 13.95 33.94 14.00
CA ILE A 93 13.75 35.20 14.69
C ILE A 93 12.29 35.59 14.66
N THR A 94 11.86 36.41 15.59
CA THR A 94 10.54 37.01 15.56
C THR A 94 10.53 38.19 14.59
N GLY A 95 9.58 38.18 13.66
CA GLY A 95 9.43 39.28 12.68
C GLY A 95 8.09 39.25 11.97
N LEU A 96 7.76 40.41 11.34
CA LEU A 96 6.62 40.55 10.48
C LEU A 96 6.88 39.91 9.14
N VAL A 97 5.98 39.07 8.63
CA VAL A 97 6.07 38.47 7.31
C VAL A 97 5.74 39.50 6.24
N THR A 98 6.70 39.82 5.39
CA THR A 98 6.54 40.74 4.25
C THR A 98 6.16 40.05 2.97
N GLU A 99 6.64 38.81 2.79
CA GLU A 99 6.41 38.03 1.58
C GLU A 99 6.35 36.55 1.90
N VAL A 100 5.39 35.83 1.29
CA VAL A 100 5.29 34.35 1.31
C VAL A 100 5.35 33.85 -0.12
N LEU A 101 6.37 33.06 -0.45
CA LEU A 101 6.69 32.60 -1.81
C LEU A 101 6.29 31.17 -2.07
N ILE A 102 5.47 30.59 -1.19
CA ILE A 102 4.99 29.22 -1.29
C ILE A 102 3.47 29.16 -1.32
N GLU A 103 2.96 28.14 -2.02
CA GLU A 103 1.54 27.77 -2.00
C GLU A 103 1.42 26.28 -1.69
N GLU A 104 0.28 25.87 -1.14
CA GLU A 104 -0.03 24.47 -0.89
C GLU A 104 -0.01 23.68 -2.19
N GLY A 105 0.61 22.51 -2.17
CA GLY A 105 0.84 21.67 -3.36
C GLY A 105 2.05 22.08 -4.21
N SER A 106 2.71 23.23 -3.96
CA SER A 106 3.90 23.62 -4.71
C SER A 106 5.13 22.79 -4.33
N ARG A 107 5.99 22.49 -5.31
CA ARG A 107 7.30 21.88 -5.07
C ARG A 107 8.31 22.95 -4.73
N VAL A 108 9.17 22.65 -3.76
CA VAL A 108 10.29 23.50 -3.35
C VAL A 108 11.59 22.73 -3.38
N GLU A 109 12.67 23.43 -3.70
CA GLU A 109 14.03 22.89 -3.67
C GLU A 109 14.68 23.13 -2.30
N ALA A 110 15.74 22.38 -2.00
CA ALA A 110 16.53 22.63 -0.80
C ALA A 110 17.15 24.04 -0.84
N ASN A 111 17.09 24.78 0.28
CA ASN A 111 17.51 26.18 0.42
C ASN A 111 16.70 27.21 -0.40
N GLN A 112 15.63 26.81 -1.09
CA GLN A 112 14.72 27.76 -1.73
C GLN A 112 14.09 28.69 -0.69
N ILE A 113 13.96 29.97 -1.02
CA ILE A 113 13.31 30.96 -0.16
C ILE A 113 11.81 30.67 -0.11
N VAL A 114 11.28 30.50 1.08
CA VAL A 114 9.84 30.23 1.32
C VAL A 114 9.10 31.46 1.86
N ALA A 115 9.81 32.31 2.61
CA ALA A 115 9.25 33.57 3.10
C ALA A 115 10.35 34.58 3.41
N ARG A 116 9.95 35.85 3.48
CA ARG A 116 10.81 36.95 3.93
C ARG A 116 10.15 37.68 5.08
N LEU A 117 10.95 38.06 6.04
CA LEU A 117 10.55 38.91 7.14
C LEU A 117 11.00 40.35 6.90
N ASP A 118 10.40 41.28 7.61
CA ASP A 118 10.83 42.67 7.62
C ASP A 118 12.29 42.77 8.13
N ASP A 119 13.18 43.17 7.24
CA ASP A 119 14.61 43.28 7.45
C ASP A 119 15.10 44.74 7.74
N THR A 120 14.19 45.71 7.75
CA THR A 120 14.50 47.13 7.80
C THR A 120 15.46 47.49 8.94
N ASN A 121 15.15 47.12 10.15
CA ASN A 121 15.99 47.40 11.34
C ASN A 121 17.24 46.55 11.37
N ILE A 122 17.15 45.29 10.92
CA ILE A 122 18.28 44.35 10.93
C ILE A 122 19.30 44.75 9.86
N ARG A 123 18.86 45.20 8.70
CA ARG A 123 19.72 45.76 7.65
C ARG A 123 20.43 47.01 8.11
N ALA A 124 19.74 47.94 8.78
CA ALA A 124 20.34 49.13 9.34
C ALA A 124 21.44 48.78 10.38
N SER A 125 21.20 47.76 11.22
CA SER A 125 22.20 47.27 12.20
C SER A 125 23.39 46.65 11.51
N LEU A 126 23.21 45.91 10.42
CA LEU A 126 24.29 45.34 9.61
C LEU A 126 25.13 46.45 8.98
N GLU A 127 24.52 47.49 8.41
CA GLU A 127 25.21 48.63 7.81
C GLU A 127 26.00 49.43 8.88
N GLN A 128 25.43 49.60 10.08
CA GLN A 128 26.16 50.18 11.21
C GLN A 128 27.42 49.35 11.57
N SER A 129 27.29 48.05 11.68
CA SER A 129 28.41 47.15 11.99
C SER A 129 29.51 47.21 10.92
N ARG A 130 29.12 47.29 9.64
CA ARG A 130 30.05 47.45 8.52
C ARG A 130 30.80 48.80 8.60
N ALA A 131 30.08 49.89 8.90
CA ALA A 131 30.73 51.19 9.06
C ALA A 131 31.73 51.23 10.23
N GLN A 132 31.41 50.53 11.34
CA GLN A 132 32.36 50.39 12.47
C GLN A 132 33.58 49.56 12.09
N TYR A 133 33.46 48.50 11.31
CA TYR A 133 34.56 47.72 10.79
C TYR A 133 35.43 48.55 9.87
N ASP A 134 34.89 49.34 8.98
CA ASP A 134 35.63 50.19 8.08
C ASP A 134 36.38 51.32 8.84
N ALA A 135 35.76 51.90 9.87
CA ALA A 135 36.41 52.84 10.75
C ALA A 135 37.64 52.22 11.50
N ALA A 136 37.46 50.99 12.03
CA ALA A 136 38.56 50.27 12.67
C ALA A 136 39.71 49.96 11.68
N LYS A 137 39.40 49.59 10.44
CA LYS A 137 40.39 49.40 9.36
C LYS A 137 41.17 50.69 9.06
N ALA A 138 40.46 51.81 8.94
CA ALA A 138 41.08 53.12 8.71
C ALA A 138 42.05 53.50 9.86
N GLN A 139 41.64 53.28 11.11
CA GLN A 139 42.46 53.49 12.29
C GLN A 139 43.70 52.61 12.28
N ALA A 140 43.59 51.31 11.99
CA ALA A 140 44.73 50.40 11.88
C ALA A 140 45.69 50.84 10.75
N ALA A 141 45.15 51.27 9.61
CA ALA A 141 45.95 51.82 8.50
C ALA A 141 46.72 53.08 8.89
N GLN A 142 46.09 53.98 9.65
CA GLN A 142 46.76 55.18 10.19
C GLN A 142 47.97 54.81 11.11
N VAL A 143 47.73 53.88 12.05
CA VAL A 143 48.77 53.41 12.97
C VAL A 143 49.93 52.72 12.20
N ARG A 144 49.57 51.94 11.17
CA ARG A 144 50.54 51.24 10.29
C ARG A 144 51.46 52.24 9.57
N VAL A 145 50.93 53.36 9.10
CA VAL A 145 51.76 54.47 8.52
C VAL A 145 52.68 55.05 9.56
N ASN A 146 52.22 55.27 10.81
CA ASN A 146 53.09 55.78 11.90
C ASN A 146 54.18 54.80 12.22
N VAL A 147 53.92 53.50 12.28
CA VAL A 147 55.00 52.47 12.48
C VAL A 147 56.00 52.52 11.35
N ALA A 148 55.58 52.59 10.07
CA ALA A 148 56.45 52.66 8.93
C ALA A 148 57.32 53.95 8.94
N ASN A 149 56.77 55.05 9.46
CA ASN A 149 57.54 56.30 9.63
C ASN A 149 58.61 56.15 10.75
N ALA A 150 58.24 55.53 11.92
CA ALA A 150 59.13 55.29 13.02
C ALA A 150 60.28 54.31 12.65
N GLU A 151 59.96 53.27 11.86
CA GLU A 151 60.94 52.31 11.32
C GLU A 151 62.02 53.03 10.46
N ARG A 152 61.57 53.90 9.58
CA ARG A 152 62.47 54.70 8.76
C ARG A 152 63.35 55.65 9.63
N ASP A 153 62.79 56.23 10.71
CA ASP A 153 63.56 57.10 11.65
C ASP A 153 64.58 56.28 12.39
N VAL A 154 64.28 55.12 12.92
CA VAL A 154 65.24 54.20 13.60
C VAL A 154 66.36 53.83 12.67
N VAL A 155 66.06 53.44 11.38
CA VAL A 155 67.13 53.11 10.39
C VAL A 155 68.04 54.29 10.14
N ARG A 156 67.52 55.50 9.98
CA ARG A 156 68.27 56.70 9.80
C ARG A 156 69.17 57.03 11.01
N ARG A 157 68.62 56.98 12.25
CA ARG A 157 69.35 57.21 13.50
C ARG A 157 70.42 56.17 13.70
N LYS A 158 70.20 54.90 13.38
CA LYS A 158 71.19 53.83 13.43
C LYS A 158 72.43 54.16 12.56
N GLY A 159 72.21 54.71 11.35
CA GLY A 159 73.26 55.16 10.46
C GLY A 159 74.08 56.35 11.05
N LEU A 160 73.34 57.31 11.70
CA LEU A 160 74.01 58.48 12.33
C LEU A 160 74.84 58.13 13.57
N VAL A 161 74.36 57.17 14.41
CA VAL A 161 75.15 56.63 15.56
C VAL A 161 76.42 55.96 15.07
N ALA A 162 76.36 55.16 13.98
CA ALA A 162 77.52 54.51 13.39
C ALA A 162 78.55 55.53 12.92
N GLN A 163 78.11 56.72 12.52
CA GLN A 163 78.96 57.83 12.13
C GLN A 163 79.34 58.76 13.33
N LYS A 164 78.89 58.46 14.58
CA LYS A 164 79.12 59.24 15.81
C LYS A 164 78.53 60.66 15.80
N PHE A 165 77.48 60.91 14.98
CA PHE A 165 76.76 62.18 14.91
C PHE A 165 75.67 62.36 15.98
N ILE A 166 75.18 61.29 16.52
CA ILE A 166 74.15 61.30 17.59
C ILE A 166 74.52 60.32 18.69
N SER A 167 73.90 60.43 19.88
CA SER A 167 74.13 59.57 21.03
C SER A 167 73.34 58.22 20.88
N VAL A 168 73.85 57.18 21.56
CA VAL A 168 73.16 55.90 21.64
C VAL A 168 71.77 56.05 22.33
N ALA A 169 71.68 56.94 23.32
CA ALA A 169 70.44 57.22 24.04
C ALA A 169 69.30 57.75 23.11
N GLU A 170 69.69 58.54 22.08
CA GLU A 170 68.67 59.02 21.08
C GLU A 170 68.22 57.90 20.16
N LEU A 171 69.07 56.92 19.83
CA LEU A 171 68.65 55.73 19.10
C LEU A 171 67.71 54.86 19.95
N ASP A 172 68.04 54.67 21.24
CA ASP A 172 67.25 53.88 22.18
C ASP A 172 65.88 54.50 22.39
N THR A 173 65.73 55.81 22.47
CA THR A 173 64.45 56.53 22.50
C THR A 173 63.64 56.29 21.25
N ALA A 174 64.26 56.32 20.08
CA ALA A 174 63.55 56.05 18.83
C ALA A 174 63.07 54.57 18.73
N GLN A 175 63.88 53.63 19.21
CA GLN A 175 63.54 52.22 19.27
C GLN A 175 62.36 52.01 20.21
N THR A 176 62.34 52.57 21.41
CA THR A 176 61.24 52.51 22.37
C THR A 176 59.98 53.08 21.79
N THR A 177 60.04 54.17 21.01
CA THR A 177 58.89 54.75 20.29
C THR A 177 58.38 53.85 19.25
N LEU A 178 59.24 53.19 18.45
CA LEU A 178 58.83 52.19 17.45
C LEU A 178 58.14 51.01 18.10
N ASP A 179 58.67 50.48 19.20
CA ASP A 179 58.10 49.33 19.89
C ASP A 179 56.72 49.67 20.51
N SER A 180 56.55 50.91 21.03
CA SER A 180 55.22 51.41 21.48
C SER A 180 54.25 51.53 20.34
N LEU A 181 54.68 52.02 19.16
CA LEU A 181 53.79 52.10 18.00
C LEU A 181 53.41 50.72 17.42
N ARG A 182 54.35 49.76 17.48
CA ARG A 182 54.06 48.37 17.10
C ARG A 182 53.00 47.72 18.02
N ALA A 183 53.10 47.93 19.32
CA ALA A 183 52.14 47.50 20.30
C ALA A 183 50.76 48.15 20.03
N SER A 184 50.76 49.45 19.67
CA SER A 184 49.53 50.15 19.26
C SER A 184 48.95 49.62 17.97
N LEU A 185 49.80 49.25 17.00
CA LEU A 185 49.32 48.59 15.75
C LEU A 185 48.67 47.25 16.05
N LEU A 186 49.27 46.41 16.86
CA LEU A 186 48.69 45.13 17.26
C LEU A 186 47.33 45.31 17.92
N THR A 187 47.18 46.33 18.79
CA THR A 187 45.91 46.67 19.42
C THR A 187 44.86 47.08 18.37
N ALA A 188 45.24 47.93 17.41
CA ALA A 188 44.39 48.39 16.36
C ALA A 188 43.95 47.22 15.44
N GLU A 189 44.85 46.30 15.09
CA GLU A 189 44.53 45.08 14.31
C GLU A 189 43.58 44.13 15.07
N ARG A 190 43.73 44.01 16.39
CA ARG A 190 42.77 43.27 17.23
C ARG A 190 41.38 43.92 17.24
N ASN A 191 41.32 45.24 17.27
CA ASN A 191 40.07 45.96 17.17
C ASN A 191 39.37 45.74 15.80
N VAL A 192 40.14 45.69 14.71
CA VAL A 192 39.63 45.30 13.39
C VAL A 192 39.02 43.89 13.44
N ALA A 193 39.71 42.94 14.07
CA ALA A 193 39.19 41.57 14.19
C ALA A 193 37.89 41.49 15.01
N VAL A 194 37.77 42.28 16.10
CA VAL A 194 36.55 42.39 16.90
C VAL A 194 35.43 42.98 16.07
N ALA A 195 35.67 44.07 15.35
CA ALA A 195 34.66 44.69 14.49
C ALA A 195 34.23 43.76 13.34
N ALA A 196 35.14 42.97 12.76
CA ALA A 196 34.80 41.95 11.76
C ALA A 196 33.84 40.91 12.33
N ARG A 197 34.05 40.44 13.56
CA ARG A 197 33.13 39.50 14.22
C ARG A 197 31.75 40.10 14.48
N ALA A 198 31.69 41.39 14.77
CA ALA A 198 30.39 42.07 14.90
C ALA A 198 29.61 42.11 13.57
N VAL A 199 30.35 42.34 12.44
CA VAL A 199 29.74 42.22 11.10
C VAL A 199 29.22 40.79 10.83
N ASP A 200 30.00 39.76 11.17
CA ASP A 200 29.58 38.34 11.00
C ASP A 200 28.29 38.03 11.77
N VAL A 201 28.14 38.56 12.98
CA VAL A 201 26.92 38.37 13.80
C VAL A 201 25.74 39.11 13.19
N ALA A 202 25.92 40.39 12.79
CA ALA A 202 24.85 41.15 12.16
C ALA A 202 24.44 40.56 10.80
N GLN A 203 25.39 40.02 10.02
CA GLN A 203 25.10 39.34 8.77
C GLN A 203 24.26 38.08 8.98
N ARG A 204 24.55 37.25 9.98
CA ARG A 204 23.72 36.08 10.32
C ARG A 204 22.31 36.49 10.72
N SER A 205 22.15 37.54 11.51
CA SER A 205 20.85 38.07 11.88
C SER A 205 20.07 38.53 10.65
N TYR A 206 20.75 39.14 9.66
CA TYR A 206 20.16 39.52 8.39
C TYR A 206 19.76 38.28 7.56
N ASP A 207 20.65 37.28 7.48
CA ASP A 207 20.33 36.04 6.74
C ASP A 207 19.13 35.30 7.35
N ASP A 208 18.95 35.38 8.68
CA ASP A 208 17.82 34.76 9.39
C ASP A 208 16.47 35.45 9.13
N THR A 209 16.43 36.65 8.49
CA THR A 209 15.20 37.26 7.99
C THR A 209 14.63 36.56 6.77
N THR A 210 15.47 35.78 6.08
CA THR A 210 15.06 35.00 4.90
C THR A 210 14.88 33.55 5.30
N VAL A 211 13.64 33.08 5.30
CA VAL A 211 13.32 31.70 5.66
C VAL A 211 13.44 30.80 4.43
N ARG A 212 14.11 29.67 4.59
CA ARG A 212 14.42 28.73 3.50
C ARG A 212 13.96 27.32 3.80
N ALA A 213 13.64 26.57 2.75
CA ALA A 213 13.29 25.14 2.85
C ALA A 213 14.51 24.31 3.30
N PRO A 214 14.37 23.45 4.30
CA PRO A 214 15.48 22.62 4.80
C PRO A 214 15.89 21.49 3.84
N PHE A 215 14.98 21.05 3.00
CA PHE A 215 15.16 20.03 1.95
C PHE A 215 14.14 20.21 0.83
N ALA A 216 14.36 19.54 -0.29
CA ALA A 216 13.44 19.53 -1.40
C ALA A 216 12.18 18.68 -1.08
N GLY A 217 11.00 19.17 -1.45
CA GLY A 217 9.75 18.49 -1.16
C GLY A 217 8.53 19.25 -1.69
N VAL A 218 7.37 18.89 -1.18
CA VAL A 218 6.08 19.53 -1.50
C VAL A 218 5.54 20.22 -0.25
N ILE A 219 5.00 21.40 -0.42
CA ILE A 219 4.30 22.14 0.65
C ILE A 219 2.93 21.50 0.86
N THR A 220 2.68 20.98 2.05
CA THR A 220 1.37 20.40 2.39
C THR A 220 0.49 21.36 3.17
N VAL A 221 1.10 22.29 3.91
CA VAL A 221 0.37 23.30 4.71
C VAL A 221 1.06 24.64 4.56
N LYS A 222 0.30 25.71 4.29
CA LYS A 222 0.70 27.10 4.36
C LYS A 222 0.10 27.72 5.62
N ALA A 223 0.91 27.90 6.64
CA ALA A 223 0.44 28.35 7.96
C ALA A 223 0.48 29.86 8.14
N ALA A 224 1.44 30.57 7.52
CA ALA A 224 1.61 32.01 7.67
C ALA A 224 1.15 32.80 6.44
N GLN A 225 0.64 34.00 6.70
CA GLN A 225 0.23 34.97 5.69
C GLN A 225 1.04 36.26 5.80
N VAL A 226 1.05 37.03 4.71
CA VAL A 226 1.67 38.36 4.69
C VAL A 226 0.97 39.29 5.70
N GLY A 227 1.76 39.98 6.51
CA GLY A 227 1.27 40.84 7.56
C GLY A 227 1.12 40.16 8.93
N GLU A 228 1.36 38.86 9.03
CA GLU A 228 1.39 38.14 10.32
C GLU A 228 2.77 38.21 10.97
N ILE A 229 2.79 38.15 12.30
CA ILE A 229 4.03 38.03 13.06
C ILE A 229 4.32 36.56 13.30
N VAL A 230 5.49 36.09 12.85
CA VAL A 230 6.00 34.76 13.13
C VAL A 230 7.07 34.78 14.19
N SER A 231 7.12 33.74 15.03
CA SER A 231 8.11 33.61 16.10
C SER A 231 8.49 32.13 16.27
N PRO A 232 9.76 31.83 16.61
CA PRO A 232 10.19 30.47 16.95
C PRO A 232 9.61 30.00 18.28
N LEU A 233 9.15 30.90 19.13
CA LEU A 233 8.56 30.62 20.44
C LEU A 233 7.05 30.82 20.37
N SER A 234 6.29 29.82 20.84
CA SER A 234 4.86 29.95 21.06
C SER A 234 4.62 30.87 22.25
N ALA A 235 4.57 32.17 21.99
CA ALA A 235 4.09 33.12 22.99
C ALA A 235 2.57 33.02 23.01
N GLY A 236 1.98 32.39 24.01
CA GLY A 236 0.56 32.07 24.26
C GLY A 236 -0.53 33.11 23.96
N GLY A 237 -0.38 33.96 22.94
CA GLY A 237 -1.36 34.87 22.42
C GLY A 237 -1.71 34.54 20.99
N GLY A 238 -2.97 34.48 20.66
CA GLY A 238 -3.54 34.05 19.37
C GLY A 238 -3.11 34.81 18.10
N PHE A 239 -2.14 35.71 18.19
CA PHE A 239 -1.65 36.57 17.11
C PHE A 239 -0.26 36.18 16.57
N THR A 240 0.42 35.17 17.18
CA THR A 240 1.76 34.77 16.77
C THR A 240 1.75 33.33 16.22
N ARG A 241 2.22 33.16 14.99
CA ARG A 241 2.35 31.86 14.34
C ARG A 241 3.73 31.27 14.61
N THR A 242 3.80 29.97 14.83
CA THR A 242 5.07 29.28 15.07
C THR A 242 5.68 28.65 13.81
N GLY A 243 4.95 28.63 12.68
CA GLY A 243 5.41 28.04 11.42
C GLY A 243 4.96 28.85 10.22
N ILE A 244 5.70 28.75 9.13
CA ILE A 244 5.39 29.35 7.84
C ILE A 244 4.66 28.36 6.95
N GLY A 245 5.11 27.10 6.94
CA GLY A 245 4.50 26.03 6.19
C GLY A 245 5.17 24.70 6.49
N THR A 246 4.54 23.61 6.07
CA THR A 246 5.08 22.26 6.23
C THR A 246 5.57 21.74 4.88
N VAL A 247 6.86 21.36 4.82
CA VAL A 247 7.50 20.71 3.69
C VAL A 247 7.54 19.22 3.94
N VAL A 248 7.07 18.43 2.96
CA VAL A 248 7.06 16.96 3.02
C VAL A 248 7.87 16.41 1.86
N ASP A 249 8.78 15.52 2.17
CA ASP A 249 9.56 14.78 1.18
C ASP A 249 8.75 13.61 0.63
N MET A 250 8.22 13.80 -0.59
CA MET A 250 7.40 12.78 -1.27
C MET A 250 8.18 11.54 -1.68
N ASP A 251 9.51 11.62 -1.74
CA ASP A 251 10.37 10.48 -2.06
C ASP A 251 10.63 9.57 -0.85
N SER A 252 10.27 10.02 0.33
CA SER A 252 10.51 9.32 1.60
C SER A 252 9.24 8.77 2.25
N LEU A 253 8.19 8.50 1.46
CA LEU A 253 6.93 7.96 1.98
C LEU A 253 7.10 6.52 2.46
N GLU A 254 6.47 6.22 3.58
CA GLU A 254 6.39 4.89 4.18
C GLU A 254 5.01 4.72 4.84
N VAL A 255 4.63 3.50 5.20
CA VAL A 255 3.39 3.26 5.93
C VAL A 255 3.73 2.97 7.40
N GLU A 256 3.14 3.74 8.28
CA GLU A 256 3.16 3.46 9.71
C GLU A 256 1.90 2.68 10.07
N VAL A 257 2.08 1.47 10.59
CA VAL A 257 1.03 0.50 10.86
C VAL A 257 0.93 0.24 12.35
N ASP A 258 -0.27 0.27 12.88
CA ASP A 258 -0.55 -0.07 14.27
C ASP A 258 -0.84 -1.58 14.39
N VAL A 259 0.12 -2.35 14.88
CA VAL A 259 0.02 -3.81 15.06
C VAL A 259 -0.29 -4.12 16.52
N ASN A 260 -1.31 -4.95 16.76
CA ASN A 260 -1.66 -5.38 18.12
C ASN A 260 -0.48 -6.13 18.78
N GLU A 261 -0.22 -5.86 20.06
CA GLU A 261 0.93 -6.40 20.80
C GLU A 261 0.94 -7.94 20.85
N ASN A 262 -0.23 -8.60 20.79
CA ASN A 262 -0.32 -10.06 20.78
C ASN A 262 0.29 -10.70 19.53
N PHE A 263 0.40 -9.94 18.45
CA PHE A 263 0.90 -10.42 17.16
C PHE A 263 2.27 -9.88 16.79
N ILE A 264 2.83 -8.94 17.55
CA ILE A 264 4.08 -8.25 17.19
C ILE A 264 5.27 -9.22 17.07
N ASN A 265 5.28 -10.30 17.84
CA ASN A 265 6.33 -11.33 17.79
C ASN A 265 6.40 -12.07 16.43
N ARG A 266 5.37 -11.94 15.61
CA ARG A 266 5.30 -12.54 14.26
C ARG A 266 5.81 -11.61 13.17
N VAL A 267 6.06 -10.32 13.50
CA VAL A 267 6.53 -9.31 12.55
C VAL A 267 8.02 -9.11 12.74
N LYS A 268 8.77 -9.28 11.66
CA LYS A 268 10.24 -9.14 11.66
C LYS A 268 10.67 -8.09 10.65
N SER A 269 11.78 -7.41 10.94
CA SER A 269 12.41 -6.52 9.97
C SER A 269 12.83 -7.29 8.72
N GLY A 270 12.62 -6.70 7.53
CA GLY A 270 12.85 -7.32 6.23
C GLY A 270 11.73 -8.23 5.73
N GLN A 271 10.73 -8.52 6.56
CA GLN A 271 9.60 -9.37 6.18
C GLN A 271 8.82 -8.76 4.99
N PRO A 272 8.46 -9.57 3.98
CA PRO A 272 7.65 -9.10 2.88
C PRO A 272 6.22 -8.75 3.34
N ALA A 273 5.67 -7.70 2.77
CA ALA A 273 4.32 -7.25 3.04
C ALA A 273 3.64 -6.76 1.75
N ILE A 274 2.33 -6.67 1.77
CA ILE A 274 1.54 -6.07 0.70
C ILE A 274 0.75 -4.91 1.30
N ILE A 275 0.88 -3.75 0.69
CA ILE A 275 0.11 -2.56 1.05
C ILE A 275 -1.06 -2.42 0.08
N LYS A 276 -2.24 -2.16 0.61
CA LYS A 276 -3.43 -1.73 -0.13
C LYS A 276 -3.89 -0.40 0.43
N LEU A 277 -3.93 0.61 -0.42
CA LEU A 277 -4.44 1.93 -0.05
C LEU A 277 -5.97 1.90 -0.07
N ASN A 278 -6.60 2.55 0.90
CA ASN A 278 -8.07 2.64 0.95
C ASN A 278 -8.65 3.36 -0.27
N ALA A 279 -7.90 4.31 -0.85
CA ALA A 279 -8.28 4.99 -2.08
C ALA A 279 -8.18 4.12 -3.34
N TYR A 280 -7.38 3.04 -3.31
CA TYR A 280 -7.14 2.14 -4.44
C TYR A 280 -7.18 0.68 -3.98
N PRO A 281 -8.37 0.11 -3.68
CA PRO A 281 -8.51 -1.21 -3.06
C PRO A 281 -8.05 -2.36 -3.96
N ASP A 282 -8.11 -2.18 -5.27
CA ASP A 282 -7.69 -3.18 -6.26
C ASP A 282 -6.18 -3.20 -6.51
N TRP A 283 -5.48 -2.16 -6.04
CA TRP A 283 -4.04 -2.04 -6.24
C TRP A 283 -3.28 -2.61 -5.05
N SER A 284 -2.52 -3.67 -5.31
CA SER A 284 -1.66 -4.33 -4.32
C SER A 284 -0.22 -3.92 -4.54
N ILE A 285 0.35 -3.19 -3.60
CA ILE A 285 1.71 -2.63 -3.69
C ILE A 285 2.66 -3.53 -2.90
N PRO A 286 3.71 -4.08 -3.54
CA PRO A 286 4.72 -4.85 -2.83
C PRO A 286 5.51 -3.95 -1.86
N ALA A 287 5.74 -4.45 -0.66
CA ALA A 287 6.36 -3.71 0.42
C ALA A 287 7.25 -4.60 1.27
N SER A 288 8.00 -3.98 2.18
CA SER A 288 8.81 -4.69 3.16
C SER A 288 8.85 -3.95 4.50
N VAL A 289 8.89 -4.70 5.59
CA VAL A 289 9.01 -4.14 6.94
C VAL A 289 10.40 -3.52 7.10
N ILE A 290 10.45 -2.23 7.45
CA ILE A 290 11.70 -1.52 7.76
C ILE A 290 12.13 -1.89 9.18
N ALA A 291 11.25 -1.61 10.14
CA ALA A 291 11.55 -1.77 11.55
C ALA A 291 10.25 -1.82 12.38
N VAL A 292 10.34 -2.48 13.51
CA VAL A 292 9.36 -2.41 14.58
C VAL A 292 9.83 -1.37 15.58
N ILE A 293 9.00 -0.37 15.89
CA ILE A 293 9.34 0.67 16.87
C ILE A 293 9.12 0.09 18.27
N PRO A 294 10.15 0.04 19.13
CA PRO A 294 10.05 -0.65 20.43
C PRO A 294 9.31 0.18 21.49
N THR A 295 8.20 0.76 21.10
CA THR A 295 7.30 1.54 21.97
C THR A 295 5.87 1.10 21.74
N ALA A 296 5.17 0.72 22.80
CA ALA A 296 3.76 0.37 22.71
C ALA A 296 2.89 1.57 23.10
N ASP A 297 1.82 1.80 22.35
CA ASP A 297 0.75 2.70 22.74
C ASP A 297 -0.17 1.98 23.73
N ARG A 298 -0.14 2.42 25.00
CA ARG A 298 -0.94 1.81 26.06
C ARG A 298 -2.45 1.99 25.89
N THR A 299 -2.88 3.03 25.20
CA THR A 299 -4.30 3.31 24.96
C THR A 299 -4.91 2.38 23.94
N LYS A 300 -4.11 1.98 22.94
CA LYS A 300 -4.54 1.11 21.85
C LYS A 300 -4.03 -0.33 21.96
N ALA A 301 -3.12 -0.61 22.90
CA ALA A 301 -2.38 -1.88 22.99
C ALA A 301 -1.75 -2.29 21.65
N THR A 302 -1.14 -1.33 20.96
CA THR A 302 -0.50 -1.52 19.66
C THR A 302 0.95 -1.10 19.66
N VAL A 303 1.72 -1.69 18.77
CA VAL A 303 3.12 -1.36 18.50
C VAL A 303 3.20 -0.87 17.07
N LYS A 304 3.91 0.22 16.84
CA LYS A 304 4.07 0.82 15.52
C LYS A 304 5.11 0.06 14.71
N VAL A 305 4.74 -0.27 13.49
CA VAL A 305 5.62 -0.94 12.51
C VAL A 305 5.74 -0.05 11.28
N ARG A 306 6.97 0.19 10.84
CA ARG A 306 7.24 0.97 9.62
C ARG A 306 7.46 0.03 8.46
N VAL A 307 6.76 0.30 7.35
CA VAL A 307 6.76 -0.51 6.14
C VAL A 307 7.10 0.36 4.94
N ALA A 308 8.14 -0.02 4.20
CA ALA A 308 8.57 0.68 2.98
C ALA A 308 7.83 0.16 1.75
N PHE A 309 7.48 1.05 0.86
CA PHE A 309 7.10 0.71 -0.50
C PHE A 309 8.33 0.20 -1.27
N LYS A 310 8.20 -0.91 -2.01
CA LYS A 310 9.25 -1.36 -2.94
C LYS A 310 9.27 -0.58 -4.24
N GLU A 311 8.11 -0.12 -4.65
CA GLU A 311 7.91 0.68 -5.86
C GLU A 311 7.29 2.01 -5.46
N ARG A 312 7.77 3.09 -6.07
CA ARG A 312 7.25 4.44 -5.85
C ARG A 312 6.22 4.76 -6.92
N ASP A 313 5.18 5.46 -6.52
CA ASP A 313 4.12 5.91 -7.43
C ASP A 313 3.57 7.26 -6.93
N ASP A 314 3.42 8.20 -7.84
CA ASP A 314 2.94 9.57 -7.55
C ASP A 314 1.49 9.63 -7.03
N ARG A 315 0.74 8.52 -7.14
CA ARG A 315 -0.61 8.40 -6.60
C ARG A 315 -0.64 8.23 -5.08
N VAL A 316 0.49 7.89 -4.48
CA VAL A 316 0.60 7.70 -3.03
C VAL A 316 0.82 9.06 -2.38
N LEU A 317 -0.14 9.49 -1.57
CA LEU A 317 -0.07 10.78 -0.87
C LEU A 317 0.06 10.57 0.64
N PRO A 318 0.71 11.50 1.35
CA PRO A 318 0.74 11.50 2.81
C PRO A 318 -0.67 11.46 3.41
N GLU A 319 -0.81 10.93 4.61
CA GLU A 319 -2.05 10.78 5.38
C GLU A 319 -3.11 9.85 4.74
N MET A 320 -2.81 9.19 3.61
CA MET A 320 -3.69 8.15 3.07
C MET A 320 -3.77 6.95 4.02
N GLY A 321 -5.01 6.48 4.28
CA GLY A 321 -5.23 5.23 5.00
C GLY A 321 -4.79 4.03 4.17
N ALA A 322 -4.11 3.09 4.82
CA ALA A 322 -3.59 1.89 4.20
C ALA A 322 -3.89 0.66 5.05
N ARG A 323 -4.06 -0.47 4.38
CA ARG A 323 -4.08 -1.79 5.01
C ARG A 323 -2.84 -2.54 4.57
N VAL A 324 -2.13 -3.09 5.54
CA VAL A 324 -0.90 -3.85 5.30
C VAL A 324 -1.11 -5.30 5.69
N SER A 325 -0.89 -6.19 4.73
CA SER A 325 -0.89 -7.65 4.93
C SER A 325 0.54 -8.13 5.04
N PHE A 326 0.94 -8.59 6.21
CA PHE A 326 2.25 -9.19 6.44
C PHE A 326 2.23 -10.62 5.93
N LEU A 327 3.16 -10.94 5.04
CA LEU A 327 3.28 -12.28 4.48
C LEU A 327 4.16 -13.13 5.40
N SER A 328 3.82 -14.40 5.53
CA SER A 328 4.74 -15.37 6.13
C SER A 328 6.02 -15.40 5.31
N ASP A 329 7.17 -15.53 5.97
CA ASP A 329 8.41 -15.86 5.25
C ASP A 329 8.10 -17.09 4.38
N ALA A 330 8.12 -16.90 3.06
CA ALA A 330 7.76 -17.96 2.15
C ALA A 330 8.64 -19.18 2.49
N PRO A 331 8.08 -20.37 2.63
CA PRO A 331 8.91 -21.55 2.73
C PRO A 331 9.85 -21.54 1.54
N ALA A 332 11.14 -21.76 1.80
CA ALA A 332 12.19 -21.79 0.81
C ALA A 332 11.70 -22.50 -0.45
N ALA A 333 11.98 -21.94 -1.61
CA ALA A 333 11.62 -22.47 -2.93
C ALA A 333 11.87 -23.97 -3.00
N GLY A 334 10.83 -24.80 -2.77
CA GLY A 334 10.91 -26.25 -2.64
C GLY A 334 9.61 -26.89 -2.17
N ALA A 335 8.66 -26.13 -1.59
CA ALA A 335 7.33 -26.66 -1.36
C ALA A 335 6.62 -26.70 -2.72
N ALA A 336 6.54 -27.88 -3.31
CA ALA A 336 5.76 -28.15 -4.52
C ALA A 336 4.37 -27.52 -4.34
N ALA A 337 3.96 -26.71 -5.32
CA ALA A 337 2.60 -26.19 -5.40
C ALA A 337 1.64 -27.37 -5.13
N PRO A 338 0.58 -27.19 -4.31
CA PRO A 338 -0.35 -28.27 -4.07
C PRO A 338 -0.94 -28.73 -5.40
N THR A 339 -0.38 -29.83 -5.91
CA THR A 339 -0.89 -30.50 -7.10
C THR A 339 -2.20 -31.16 -6.68
N GLY A 340 -3.32 -30.62 -7.13
CA GLY A 340 -4.63 -31.17 -6.81
C GLY A 340 -5.74 -30.45 -7.57
N VAL A 341 -6.92 -30.98 -7.41
CA VAL A 341 -8.17 -30.45 -8.01
C VAL A 341 -9.14 -30.13 -6.90
N ILE A 342 -9.87 -29.04 -7.03
CA ILE A 342 -10.93 -28.67 -6.08
C ILE A 342 -12.25 -29.18 -6.65
N VAL A 343 -12.99 -29.90 -5.80
CA VAL A 343 -14.36 -30.35 -6.08
C VAL A 343 -15.28 -30.00 -4.93
N PRO A 344 -16.57 -29.77 -5.15
CA PRO A 344 -17.53 -29.58 -4.06
C PRO A 344 -17.51 -30.76 -3.10
N ALA A 345 -17.52 -30.52 -1.79
CA ALA A 345 -17.49 -31.56 -0.77
C ALA A 345 -18.68 -32.55 -0.90
N ALA A 346 -19.81 -32.10 -1.45
CA ALA A 346 -20.97 -32.92 -1.76
C ALA A 346 -20.75 -33.95 -2.89
N ALA A 347 -19.65 -33.85 -3.64
CA ALA A 347 -19.29 -34.81 -4.68
C ALA A 347 -18.38 -35.93 -4.18
N VAL A 348 -17.99 -35.92 -2.89
CA VAL A 348 -17.03 -36.87 -2.30
C VAL A 348 -17.74 -37.83 -1.36
N LEU A 349 -17.54 -39.13 -1.58
CA LEU A 349 -17.93 -40.19 -0.67
C LEU A 349 -16.75 -40.58 0.21
N GLY A 350 -16.89 -40.44 1.52
CA GLY A 350 -15.88 -40.80 2.50
C GLY A 350 -15.39 -39.60 3.30
N SER A 351 -14.63 -39.87 4.36
CA SER A 351 -14.03 -38.87 5.25
C SER A 351 -12.60 -39.28 5.61
N GLY A 352 -11.73 -38.27 5.81
CA GLY A 352 -10.30 -38.49 6.10
C GLY A 352 -9.44 -38.40 4.83
N GLU A 353 -8.36 -39.18 4.72
CA GLU A 353 -7.42 -39.11 3.60
C GLU A 353 -7.83 -39.87 2.34
N LYS A 354 -8.80 -40.76 2.43
CA LYS A 354 -9.27 -41.60 1.31
C LYS A 354 -10.76 -41.40 1.09
N GLY A 355 -11.14 -41.17 -0.16
CA GLY A 355 -12.53 -41.03 -0.57
C GLY A 355 -12.74 -41.63 -1.95
N ALA A 356 -14.00 -41.62 -2.40
CA ALA A 356 -14.38 -41.99 -3.75
C ALA A 356 -15.25 -40.88 -4.35
N VAL A 357 -15.12 -40.67 -5.63
CA VAL A 357 -15.96 -39.78 -6.43
C VAL A 357 -16.55 -40.54 -7.61
N PHE A 358 -17.69 -40.08 -8.09
CA PHE A 358 -18.27 -40.60 -9.33
C PHE A 358 -17.98 -39.63 -10.48
N LEU A 359 -17.21 -40.12 -11.44
CA LEU A 359 -16.91 -39.43 -12.70
C LEU A 359 -17.96 -39.70 -13.73
N LEU A 360 -18.43 -38.68 -14.41
CA LEU A 360 -19.35 -38.82 -15.53
C LEU A 360 -18.58 -38.99 -16.83
N LYS A 361 -18.68 -40.16 -17.47
CA LYS A 361 -18.19 -40.45 -18.82
C LYS A 361 -19.38 -40.71 -19.76
N GLY A 362 -19.75 -39.69 -20.54
CA GLY A 362 -20.97 -39.73 -21.33
C GLY A 362 -22.20 -39.80 -20.41
N ASP A 363 -22.99 -40.89 -20.47
CA ASP A 363 -24.19 -41.11 -19.67
C ASP A 363 -23.97 -42.15 -18.55
N ILE A 364 -22.72 -42.57 -18.30
CA ILE A 364 -22.37 -43.61 -17.33
C ILE A 364 -21.49 -43.02 -16.25
N VAL A 365 -21.70 -43.41 -15.00
CA VAL A 365 -20.84 -43.01 -13.87
C VAL A 365 -19.78 -44.07 -13.57
N GLU A 366 -18.52 -43.65 -13.44
CA GLU A 366 -17.40 -44.45 -13.02
C GLU A 366 -16.99 -44.08 -11.60
N ARG A 367 -16.99 -45.07 -10.70
CA ARG A 367 -16.51 -44.83 -9.32
C ARG A 367 -15.01 -44.84 -9.28
N ARG A 368 -14.39 -43.73 -8.86
CA ARG A 368 -12.94 -43.56 -8.76
C ARG A 368 -12.50 -43.28 -7.34
N ALA A 369 -11.52 -44.04 -6.87
CA ALA A 369 -10.88 -43.78 -5.59
C ALA A 369 -9.97 -42.55 -5.71
N VAL A 370 -10.05 -41.65 -4.71
CA VAL A 370 -9.29 -40.40 -4.68
C VAL A 370 -8.60 -40.21 -3.34
N LYS A 371 -7.44 -39.53 -3.35
CA LYS A 371 -6.79 -39.10 -2.13
C LYS A 371 -7.23 -37.68 -1.82
N LEU A 372 -7.83 -37.52 -0.63
CA LEU A 372 -8.37 -36.25 -0.18
C LEU A 372 -7.30 -35.42 0.53
N GLY A 373 -7.37 -34.12 0.36
CA GLY A 373 -6.57 -33.12 1.05
C GLY A 373 -7.41 -32.30 2.03
N ALA A 374 -7.06 -31.03 2.19
CA ALA A 374 -7.76 -30.14 3.09
C ALA A 374 -9.20 -29.83 2.62
N LYS A 375 -10.13 -29.76 3.56
CA LYS A 375 -11.50 -29.31 3.34
C LYS A 375 -11.62 -27.83 3.68
N ASN A 376 -12.05 -27.04 2.71
CA ASN A 376 -12.25 -25.59 2.87
C ASN A 376 -13.73 -25.24 2.66
N GLY A 377 -14.48 -25.19 3.76
CA GLY A 377 -15.91 -24.89 3.73
C GLY A 377 -16.70 -25.87 2.89
N ALA A 378 -17.30 -25.42 1.77
CA ALA A 378 -18.09 -26.22 0.84
C ALA A 378 -17.25 -27.00 -0.18
N ASP A 379 -15.94 -26.74 -0.26
CA ASP A 379 -15.02 -27.34 -1.24
C ASP A 379 -14.05 -28.33 -0.58
N GLN A 380 -13.71 -29.42 -1.31
CA GLN A 380 -12.77 -30.44 -0.91
C GLN A 380 -11.61 -30.47 -1.92
N THR A 381 -10.38 -30.40 -1.44
CA THR A 381 -9.20 -30.61 -2.28
C THR A 381 -8.97 -32.09 -2.50
N VAL A 382 -8.74 -32.51 -3.75
CA VAL A 382 -8.35 -33.85 -4.14
C VAL A 382 -6.90 -33.80 -4.64
N ILE A 383 -6.02 -34.49 -3.94
CA ILE A 383 -4.57 -34.48 -4.22
C ILE A 383 -4.21 -35.40 -5.39
N ALA A 384 -4.90 -36.54 -5.52
CA ALA A 384 -4.68 -37.51 -6.57
C ALA A 384 -5.97 -38.25 -6.95
N GLY A 385 -6.08 -38.65 -8.22
CA GLY A 385 -7.19 -39.45 -8.74
C GLY A 385 -8.15 -38.68 -9.64
N LEU A 386 -8.03 -37.36 -9.77
CA LEU A 386 -8.81 -36.50 -10.67
C LEU A 386 -7.90 -35.62 -11.51
N ASN A 387 -8.32 -35.31 -12.71
CA ASN A 387 -7.71 -34.31 -13.58
C ASN A 387 -8.55 -33.02 -13.61
N PRO A 388 -7.92 -31.87 -13.83
CA PRO A 388 -8.64 -30.62 -14.07
C PRO A 388 -9.59 -30.77 -15.25
N GLY A 389 -10.87 -30.38 -15.04
CA GLY A 389 -11.92 -30.50 -16.06
C GLY A 389 -12.75 -31.78 -15.97
N ASP A 390 -12.37 -32.77 -15.15
CA ASP A 390 -13.19 -33.96 -14.92
C ASP A 390 -14.56 -33.55 -14.35
N ARG A 391 -15.63 -34.18 -14.86
CA ARG A 391 -17.01 -33.94 -14.37
C ARG A 391 -17.31 -34.93 -13.25
N VAL A 392 -17.57 -34.39 -12.04
CA VAL A 392 -17.94 -35.18 -10.86
C VAL A 392 -19.42 -35.00 -10.55
N VAL A 393 -20.05 -36.08 -10.12
CA VAL A 393 -21.47 -36.10 -9.77
C VAL A 393 -21.67 -35.53 -8.37
N ILE A 394 -22.67 -34.67 -8.20
CA ILE A 394 -23.13 -34.12 -6.92
C ILE A 394 -24.55 -34.64 -6.64
N GLY A 395 -24.83 -35.07 -5.42
CA GLY A 395 -26.17 -35.45 -4.98
C GLY A 395 -26.18 -36.71 -4.14
N ASP A 396 -27.22 -37.55 -4.29
CA ASP A 396 -27.43 -38.79 -3.52
C ASP A 396 -26.40 -39.89 -3.91
N LEU A 397 -25.11 -39.61 -3.69
CA LEU A 397 -24.01 -40.51 -4.02
C LEU A 397 -24.11 -41.94 -3.45
N PRO A 398 -24.75 -42.19 -2.26
CA PRO A 398 -24.87 -43.53 -1.73
C PRO A 398 -25.79 -44.46 -2.55
N LYS A 399 -26.65 -43.90 -3.39
CA LYS A 399 -27.59 -44.67 -4.23
C LYS A 399 -27.00 -45.04 -5.58
N LEU A 400 -25.85 -44.47 -5.97
CA LEU A 400 -25.20 -44.73 -7.24
C LEU A 400 -24.23 -45.90 -7.13
N LYS A 401 -24.23 -46.75 -8.15
CA LYS A 401 -23.28 -47.84 -8.31
C LYS A 401 -22.37 -47.56 -9.51
N ASP A 402 -21.22 -48.22 -9.52
CA ASP A 402 -20.32 -48.16 -10.65
C ASP A 402 -21.00 -48.74 -11.91
N GLY A 403 -20.95 -47.98 -13.01
CA GLY A 403 -21.62 -48.37 -14.26
C GLY A 403 -23.08 -47.95 -14.43
N ASP A 404 -23.68 -47.27 -13.47
CA ASP A 404 -25.08 -46.78 -13.56
C ASP A 404 -25.22 -45.73 -14.67
N GLN A 405 -26.32 -45.82 -15.43
CA GLN A 405 -26.72 -44.79 -16.37
C GLN A 405 -27.38 -43.64 -15.63
N VAL A 406 -26.89 -42.44 -15.88
CA VAL A 406 -27.39 -41.19 -15.24
C VAL A 406 -27.79 -40.17 -16.29
N ARG A 407 -28.72 -39.33 -15.94
CA ARG A 407 -29.14 -38.18 -16.75
C ARG A 407 -28.79 -36.89 -16.04
N ILE A 408 -28.12 -35.98 -16.74
CA ILE A 408 -27.78 -34.66 -16.18
C ILE A 408 -29.08 -33.89 -15.96
N ALA A 409 -29.40 -33.59 -14.70
CA ALA A 409 -30.48 -32.67 -14.36
C ALA A 409 -30.11 -31.26 -14.84
N LYS A 410 -30.97 -30.64 -15.65
CA LYS A 410 -30.84 -29.25 -16.04
C LYS A 410 -30.87 -28.41 -14.74
N PRO A 411 -29.91 -27.52 -14.49
CA PRO A 411 -29.94 -26.68 -13.29
C PRO A 411 -31.25 -25.90 -13.30
N ALA A 412 -31.98 -25.93 -12.19
CA ALA A 412 -33.12 -25.04 -11.97
C ALA A 412 -32.55 -23.61 -11.89
N ASP A 413 -32.93 -22.78 -12.84
CA ASP A 413 -32.70 -21.33 -12.78
C ASP A 413 -33.37 -20.79 -11.51
N GLY A 414 -32.59 -20.28 -10.58
CA GLY A 414 -33.13 -19.56 -9.43
C GLY A 414 -32.29 -19.67 -8.17
N ALA A 415 -31.17 -18.96 -8.11
CA ALA A 415 -30.65 -18.30 -6.91
C ALA A 415 -29.38 -17.54 -7.28
N ALA A 416 -29.56 -16.43 -7.98
CA ALA A 416 -28.64 -15.31 -7.91
C ALA A 416 -29.24 -14.35 -6.88
N ASN A 417 -28.61 -14.23 -5.72
CA ASN A 417 -28.57 -13.00 -4.93
C ASN A 417 -27.33 -13.07 -4.04
#